data_85bbf8d01cd9679ab8d7dd4c145ab8b0
#
_entry.id   85bbf8d01cd9679ab8d7dd4c145ab8b0
#
_cell.length_a   1.000
_cell.length_b   1.000
_cell.length_c   1.000
_cell.angle_alpha   90.00
_cell.angle_beta   90.00
_cell.angle_gamma   90.00
#
_symmetry.space_group_name_H-M   'P 1'
#
loop_
_entity.id
_entity.type
_entity.pdbx_description
1 polymer ?
#
loop_
_entity_poly.entity_id
_entity_poly.type
_entity_poly.pdbx_seq_one_letter_code
_entity_poly.pdbx_strand_id
1 'polypeptide(L)'
;MNKEKNPKKIIEDMLVTMGVRYDIVEETEDSITQKKLFIIKSPESGLLIGDRGETFQALSHLIRRIASKDLEEMADFSIDVNDYRASMVERLKLKAGMLANRARDMKTDVEMEPMSSYERLIIHGTLSGQPNIKTESIGEGKERRLVIKYVK
;
A
#
# COMPACT_ATOMS: atom_id res chain seq x y z
N MET A 1 -18.66 -26.67 15.88
CA MET A 1 -17.32 -26.18 16.17
C MET A 1 -17.06 -24.97 15.28
N ASN A 2 -17.16 -23.78 15.82
CA ASN A 2 -16.71 -22.59 15.13
C ASN A 2 -15.18 -22.65 15.00
N LYS A 3 -14.70 -23.04 13.81
CA LYS A 3 -13.32 -22.74 13.46
C LYS A 3 -13.20 -21.21 13.54
N GLU A 4 -12.38 -20.71 14.43
CA GLU A 4 -12.08 -19.27 14.49
C GLU A 4 -11.60 -18.82 13.11
N LYS A 5 -12.53 -18.23 12.37
CA LYS A 5 -12.22 -17.61 11.10
C LYS A 5 -11.52 -16.30 11.42
N ASN A 6 -10.21 -16.28 11.34
CA ASN A 6 -9.42 -15.06 11.48
C ASN A 6 -8.74 -14.70 10.15
N PRO A 7 -8.33 -13.45 9.95
CA PRO A 7 -7.70 -13.02 8.70
C PRO A 7 -6.47 -13.85 8.31
N LYS A 8 -5.66 -14.24 9.27
CA LYS A 8 -4.48 -15.08 9.05
C LYS A 8 -4.85 -16.41 8.39
N LYS A 9 -5.88 -17.07 8.91
CA LYS A 9 -6.34 -18.36 8.38
C LYS A 9 -6.88 -18.20 6.95
N ILE A 10 -7.59 -17.12 6.68
CA ILE A 10 -8.09 -16.81 5.34
C ILE A 10 -6.94 -16.65 4.35
N ILE A 11 -5.90 -15.94 4.75
CA ILE A 11 -4.70 -15.74 3.94
C ILE A 11 -4.01 -17.08 3.65
N GLU A 12 -3.77 -17.89 4.68
CA GLU A 12 -3.14 -19.20 4.55
C GLU A 12 -3.93 -20.13 3.63
N ASP A 13 -5.23 -20.20 3.81
CA ASP A 13 -6.12 -21.04 2.98
C ASP A 13 -6.09 -20.60 1.51
N MET A 14 -6.03 -19.30 1.26
CA MET A 14 -5.91 -18.75 -0.10
C MET A 14 -4.58 -19.13 -0.74
N LEU A 15 -3.47 -18.98 -0.03
CA LEU A 15 -2.15 -19.37 -0.53
C LEU A 15 -2.08 -20.85 -0.89
N VAL A 16 -2.64 -21.71 -0.04
CA VAL A 16 -2.74 -23.14 -0.29
C VAL A 16 -3.60 -23.42 -1.54
N THR A 17 -4.74 -22.79 -1.65
CA THR A 17 -5.64 -22.95 -2.80
C THR A 17 -5.00 -22.50 -4.11
N MET A 18 -4.21 -21.43 -4.07
CA MET A 18 -3.47 -20.91 -5.22
C MET A 18 -2.26 -21.79 -5.58
N GLY A 19 -1.84 -22.70 -4.71
CA GLY A 19 -0.64 -23.50 -4.89
C GLY A 19 0.66 -22.73 -4.75
N VAL A 20 0.64 -21.61 -4.05
CA VAL A 20 1.82 -20.78 -3.78
C VAL A 20 2.51 -21.26 -2.50
N ARG A 21 3.82 -21.47 -2.60
CA ARG A 21 4.63 -21.82 -1.42
C ARG A 21 4.85 -20.59 -0.53
N TYR A 22 4.70 -20.77 0.76
CA TYR A 22 5.00 -19.75 1.76
C TYR A 22 5.61 -20.39 3.00
N ASP A 23 6.42 -19.64 3.72
CA ASP A 23 7.06 -20.10 4.93
C ASP A 23 6.19 -19.82 6.15
N ILE A 24 5.73 -18.59 6.29
CA ILE A 24 4.89 -18.13 7.41
C ILE A 24 4.06 -16.91 7.01
N VAL A 25 2.94 -16.74 7.70
CA VAL A 25 2.17 -15.51 7.72
C VAL A 25 2.29 -14.92 9.13
N GLU A 26 2.97 -13.79 9.25
CA GLU A 26 3.19 -13.08 10.51
C GLU A 26 2.13 -12.02 10.74
N GLU A 27 1.68 -11.87 11.99
CA GLU A 27 0.79 -10.78 12.40
C GLU A 27 1.60 -9.72 13.15
N THR A 28 1.46 -8.47 12.74
CA THR A 28 2.07 -7.31 13.39
C THR A 28 1.16 -6.10 13.26
N GLU A 29 1.66 -4.93 13.60
CA GLU A 29 0.96 -3.65 13.44
C GLU A 29 1.68 -2.77 12.42
N ASP A 30 0.90 -2.16 11.53
CA ASP A 30 1.42 -1.21 10.53
C ASP A 30 1.77 0.10 11.25
N SER A 31 3.03 0.50 11.19
CA SER A 31 3.53 1.72 11.84
C SER A 31 2.93 3.02 11.28
N ILE A 32 2.38 2.99 10.08
CA ILE A 32 1.80 4.16 9.41
C ILE A 32 0.31 4.28 9.72
N THR A 33 -0.42 3.18 9.55
CA THR A 33 -1.89 3.17 9.70
C THR A 33 -2.34 2.74 11.09
N GLN A 34 -1.45 2.15 11.91
CA GLN A 34 -1.72 1.56 13.22
C GLN A 34 -2.78 0.44 13.19
N LYS A 35 -2.96 -0.17 12.03
CA LYS A 35 -3.87 -1.30 11.83
C LYS A 35 -3.09 -2.61 11.85
N LYS A 36 -3.80 -3.70 12.02
CA LYS A 36 -3.19 -5.04 11.88
C LYS A 36 -2.57 -5.20 10.51
N LEU A 37 -1.38 -5.76 10.47
CA LEU A 37 -0.64 -6.06 9.26
C LEU A 37 -0.27 -7.55 9.25
N PHE A 38 -0.64 -8.23 8.19
CA PHE A 38 -0.25 -9.62 7.96
C PHE A 38 0.84 -9.67 6.90
N ILE A 39 2.00 -10.21 7.26
CA ILE A 39 3.16 -10.29 6.37
C ILE A 39 3.30 -11.75 5.90
N ILE A 40 3.21 -11.95 4.60
CA ILE A 40 3.45 -13.24 3.96
C ILE A 40 4.94 -13.34 3.65
N LYS A 41 5.61 -14.33 4.24
CA LYS A 41 6.98 -14.69 3.89
C LYS A 41 6.94 -15.84 2.91
N SER A 42 7.40 -15.60 1.69
CA SER A 42 7.31 -16.58 0.59
C SER A 42 8.56 -16.56 -0.29
N PRO A 43 9.09 -17.73 -0.71
CA PRO A 43 10.12 -17.79 -1.73
C PRO A 43 9.58 -17.44 -3.14
N GLU A 44 8.27 -17.39 -3.31
CA GLU A 44 7.59 -17.07 -4.56
C GLU A 44 6.98 -15.66 -4.56
N SER A 45 7.66 -14.71 -3.93
CA SER A 45 7.19 -13.32 -3.79
C SER A 45 6.88 -12.66 -5.13
N GLY A 46 7.61 -12.99 -6.19
CA GLY A 46 7.36 -12.46 -7.52
C GLY A 46 5.97 -12.80 -8.07
N LEU A 47 5.45 -13.99 -7.77
CA LEU A 47 4.09 -14.39 -8.13
C LEU A 47 3.03 -13.63 -7.35
N LEU A 48 3.31 -13.35 -6.07
CA LEU A 48 2.37 -12.67 -5.18
C LEU A 48 2.34 -11.15 -5.40
N ILE A 49 3.44 -10.58 -5.84
CA ILE A 49 3.56 -9.13 -6.09
C ILE A 49 3.11 -8.79 -7.51
N GLY A 50 3.61 -9.52 -8.50
CA GLY A 50 3.32 -9.31 -9.91
C GLY A 50 4.01 -8.07 -10.47
N ASP A 51 3.67 -7.75 -11.72
CA ASP A 51 4.19 -6.57 -12.40
C ASP A 51 3.62 -5.30 -11.75
N ARG A 52 4.50 -4.39 -11.32
CA ARG A 52 4.16 -3.13 -10.66
C ARG A 52 3.23 -3.28 -9.44
N GLY A 53 3.24 -4.45 -8.79
CA GLY A 53 2.39 -4.72 -7.65
C GLY A 53 0.92 -4.98 -7.99
N GLU A 54 0.56 -5.21 -9.23
CA GLU A 54 -0.83 -5.45 -9.64
C GLU A 54 -1.42 -6.69 -9.00
N THR A 55 -0.66 -7.79 -8.97
CA THR A 55 -1.09 -9.03 -8.33
C THR A 55 -1.25 -8.83 -6.82
N PHE A 56 -0.32 -8.12 -6.20
CA PHE A 56 -0.38 -7.77 -4.78
C PHE A 56 -1.66 -6.99 -4.44
N GLN A 57 -2.01 -6.00 -5.25
CA GLN A 57 -3.24 -5.22 -5.04
C GLN A 57 -4.49 -6.06 -5.21
N ALA A 58 -4.54 -6.89 -6.25
CA ALA A 58 -5.66 -7.79 -6.50
C ALA A 58 -5.83 -8.82 -5.37
N LEU A 59 -4.74 -9.42 -4.92
CA LEU A 59 -4.70 -10.37 -3.82
C LEU A 59 -5.18 -9.73 -2.51
N SER A 60 -4.66 -8.56 -2.18
CA SER A 60 -5.05 -7.82 -0.97
C SER A 60 -6.54 -7.47 -0.98
N HIS A 61 -7.06 -7.02 -2.12
CA HIS A 61 -8.48 -6.71 -2.29
C HIS A 61 -9.35 -7.95 -2.09
N LEU A 62 -8.99 -9.06 -2.72
CA LEU A 62 -9.75 -10.31 -2.65
C LEU A 62 -9.76 -10.89 -1.23
N ILE A 63 -8.61 -10.90 -0.55
CA ILE A 63 -8.53 -11.37 0.83
C ILE A 63 -9.41 -10.54 1.75
N ARG A 64 -9.38 -9.22 1.63
CA ARG A 64 -10.24 -8.33 2.44
C ARG A 64 -11.73 -8.55 2.15
N ARG A 65 -12.09 -8.79 0.90
CA ARG A 65 -13.48 -9.10 0.51
C ARG A 65 -13.96 -10.40 1.15
N ILE A 66 -13.15 -11.44 1.10
CA ILE A 66 -13.47 -12.73 1.73
C ILE A 66 -13.58 -12.56 3.24
N ALA A 67 -12.63 -11.88 3.86
CA ALA A 67 -12.62 -11.64 5.30
C ALA A 67 -13.84 -10.83 5.75
N SER A 68 -14.23 -9.80 5.03
CA SER A 68 -15.42 -9.00 5.34
C SER A 68 -16.70 -9.82 5.29
N LYS A 69 -16.81 -10.73 4.33
CA LYS A 69 -17.95 -11.64 4.21
C LYS A 69 -17.98 -12.68 5.33
N ASP A 70 -16.83 -13.27 5.63
CA ASP A 70 -16.75 -14.39 6.58
C ASP A 70 -16.80 -13.93 8.05
N LEU A 71 -16.32 -12.73 8.34
CA LEU A 71 -16.28 -12.18 9.69
C LEU A 71 -17.48 -11.27 10.01
N GLU A 72 -18.34 -11.03 9.03
CA GLU A 72 -19.50 -10.11 9.15
C GLU A 72 -19.14 -8.69 9.63
N GLU A 73 -17.87 -8.33 9.51
CA GLU A 73 -17.32 -7.04 9.89
C GLU A 73 -16.53 -6.45 8.73
N MET A 74 -16.33 -5.14 8.75
CA MET A 74 -15.40 -4.51 7.81
C MET A 74 -13.98 -5.01 8.08
N ALA A 75 -13.37 -5.66 7.10
CA ALA A 75 -12.00 -6.15 7.21
C ALA A 75 -11.02 -4.98 7.19
N ASP A 76 -10.60 -4.55 8.36
CA ASP A 76 -9.71 -3.41 8.56
C ASP A 76 -8.29 -3.85 8.92
N PHE A 77 -7.62 -4.47 7.97
CA PHE A 77 -6.24 -4.91 8.07
C PHE A 77 -5.50 -4.72 6.75
N SER A 78 -4.19 -4.72 6.84
CA SER A 78 -3.30 -4.64 5.68
C SER A 78 -2.53 -5.94 5.49
N ILE A 79 -2.02 -6.13 4.28
CA ILE A 79 -1.24 -7.30 3.88
C ILE A 79 0.08 -6.82 3.29
N ASP A 80 1.14 -7.57 3.52
CA ASP A 80 2.43 -7.37 2.87
C ASP A 80 3.04 -8.70 2.43
N VAL A 81 3.99 -8.64 1.53
CA VAL A 81 4.75 -9.78 1.03
C VAL A 81 6.24 -9.42 1.07
N ASN A 82 7.02 -10.16 1.88
CA ASN A 82 8.49 -10.02 1.93
C ASN A 82 9.00 -8.58 2.01
N ASP A 83 8.42 -7.75 2.86
CA ASP A 83 8.78 -6.33 3.03
C ASP A 83 8.60 -5.47 1.75
N TYR A 84 7.76 -5.90 0.82
CA TYR A 84 7.46 -5.15 -0.40
C TYR A 84 6.95 -3.73 -0.11
N ARG A 85 6.09 -3.58 0.90
CA ARG A 85 5.55 -2.27 1.30
C ARG A 85 6.65 -1.34 1.79
N ALA A 86 7.59 -1.84 2.60
CA ALA A 86 8.72 -1.04 3.08
C ALA A 86 9.57 -0.53 1.91
N SER A 87 9.89 -1.39 0.94
CA SER A 87 10.61 -1.01 -0.26
C SER A 87 9.85 0.02 -1.10
N MET A 88 8.54 -0.15 -1.23
CA MET A 88 7.67 0.80 -1.93
C MET A 88 7.66 2.16 -1.24
N VAL A 89 7.54 2.19 0.08
CA VAL A 89 7.56 3.42 0.88
C VAL A 89 8.86 4.20 0.66
N GLU A 90 10.01 3.51 0.71
CA GLU A 90 11.32 4.16 0.48
C GLU A 90 11.42 4.75 -0.93
N ARG A 91 10.99 4.02 -1.95
CA ARG A 91 10.97 4.53 -3.34
C ARG A 91 10.06 5.75 -3.49
N LEU A 92 8.89 5.72 -2.86
CA LEU A 92 7.94 6.85 -2.90
C LEU A 92 8.51 8.09 -2.21
N LYS A 93 9.17 7.92 -1.06
CA LYS A 93 9.82 9.02 -0.34
C LYS A 93 10.91 9.67 -1.17
N LEU A 94 11.77 8.88 -1.80
CA LEU A 94 12.83 9.38 -2.68
C LEU A 94 12.26 10.13 -3.88
N LYS A 95 11.29 9.55 -4.56
CA LYS A 95 10.63 10.17 -5.71
C LYS A 95 9.94 11.49 -5.32
N ALA A 96 9.22 11.49 -4.21
CA ALA A 96 8.55 12.69 -3.71
C ALA A 96 9.54 13.81 -3.40
N GLY A 97 10.66 13.49 -2.75
CA GLY A 97 11.72 14.47 -2.45
C GLY A 97 12.33 15.07 -3.71
N MET A 98 12.62 14.25 -4.71
CA MET A 98 13.15 14.70 -6.00
C MET A 98 12.17 15.63 -6.73
N LEU A 99 10.91 15.27 -6.78
CA LEU A 99 9.88 16.08 -7.45
C LEU A 99 9.57 17.37 -6.69
N ALA A 100 9.61 17.34 -5.36
CA ALA A 100 9.48 18.55 -4.55
C ALA A 100 10.63 19.53 -4.79
N ASN A 101 11.86 19.04 -4.88
CA ASN A 101 13.01 19.87 -5.23
C ASN A 101 12.84 20.48 -6.62
N ARG A 102 12.39 19.69 -7.60
CA ARG A 102 12.10 20.18 -8.94
C ARG A 102 11.04 21.27 -8.94
N ALA A 103 9.96 21.08 -8.18
CA ALA A 103 8.89 22.09 -8.06
C ALA A 103 9.43 23.41 -7.50
N ARG A 104 10.29 23.35 -6.48
CA ARG A 104 10.94 24.55 -5.91
C ARG A 104 11.89 25.24 -6.88
N ASP A 105 12.77 24.47 -7.52
CA ASP A 105 13.79 25.01 -8.42
C ASP A 105 13.17 25.70 -9.64
N MET A 106 12.14 25.06 -10.20
CA MET A 106 11.45 25.59 -11.37
C MET A 106 10.30 26.54 -11.03
N LYS A 107 9.94 26.67 -9.76
CA LYS A 107 8.81 27.47 -9.26
C LYS A 107 7.50 27.13 -9.98
N THR A 108 7.25 25.85 -10.16
CA THR A 108 6.09 25.33 -10.87
C THR A 108 5.51 24.11 -10.16
N ASP A 109 4.23 23.85 -10.40
CA ASP A 109 3.58 22.66 -9.89
C ASP A 109 4.06 21.42 -10.65
N VAL A 110 4.13 20.29 -9.96
CA VAL A 110 4.49 18.99 -10.54
C VAL A 110 3.37 18.02 -10.27
N GLU A 111 2.78 17.49 -11.33
CA GLU A 111 1.74 16.48 -11.26
C GLU A 111 2.36 15.09 -11.26
N MET A 112 1.91 14.24 -10.32
CA MET A 112 2.36 12.87 -10.21
C MET A 112 1.42 11.92 -10.96
N GLU A 113 1.90 10.70 -11.19
CA GLU A 113 1.10 9.62 -11.78
C GLU A 113 -0.05 9.20 -10.85
N PRO A 114 -1.14 8.65 -11.41
CA PRO A 114 -2.19 8.04 -10.60
C PRO A 114 -1.65 6.99 -9.62
N MET A 115 -2.15 7.00 -8.39
CA MET A 115 -1.68 6.12 -7.34
C MET A 115 -2.78 5.82 -6.32
N SER A 116 -2.57 4.79 -5.51
CA SER A 116 -3.50 4.39 -4.46
C SER A 116 -3.59 5.43 -3.34
N SER A 117 -4.66 5.33 -2.56
CA SER A 117 -4.84 6.17 -1.36
C SER A 117 -3.69 6.04 -0.38
N TYR A 118 -3.17 4.82 -0.21
CA TYR A 118 -2.04 4.54 0.67
C TYR A 118 -0.76 5.25 0.18
N GLU A 119 -0.46 5.17 -1.09
CA GLU A 119 0.69 5.86 -1.70
C GLU A 119 0.57 7.38 -1.56
N ARG A 120 -0.62 7.93 -1.79
CA ARG A 120 -0.86 9.38 -1.61
C ARG A 120 -0.66 9.80 -0.16
N LEU A 121 -1.07 8.98 0.80
CA LEU A 121 -0.86 9.24 2.22
C LEU A 121 0.63 9.33 2.57
N ILE A 122 1.44 8.40 2.04
CA ILE A 122 2.89 8.38 2.25
C ILE A 122 3.54 9.65 1.69
N ILE A 123 3.22 10.02 0.48
CA ILE A 123 3.80 11.20 -0.18
C ILE A 123 3.38 12.48 0.54
N HIS A 124 2.11 12.62 0.87
CA HIS A 124 1.61 13.76 1.63
C HIS A 124 2.32 13.91 2.97
N GLY A 125 2.46 12.81 3.72
CA GLY A 125 3.18 12.80 5.00
C GLY A 125 4.66 13.16 4.85
N THR A 126 5.32 12.66 3.80
CA THR A 126 6.73 12.94 3.51
C THR A 126 6.98 14.42 3.20
N LEU A 127 6.09 15.04 2.46
CA LEU A 127 6.22 16.43 2.01
C LEU A 127 5.58 17.45 2.96
N SER A 128 4.82 16.98 3.93
CA SER A 128 4.17 17.85 4.91
C SER A 128 5.22 18.66 5.70
N GLY A 129 4.99 19.96 5.83
CA GLY A 129 5.88 20.86 6.56
C GLY A 129 7.13 21.26 5.80
N GLN A 130 7.36 20.81 4.58
CA GLN A 130 8.47 21.28 3.77
C GLN A 130 8.24 22.72 3.26
N PRO A 131 9.30 23.56 3.21
CA PRO A 131 9.15 24.95 2.77
C PRO A 131 8.75 25.04 1.29
N ASN A 132 7.85 25.98 1.00
CA ASN A 132 7.40 26.31 -0.35
C ASN A 132 6.68 25.16 -1.11
N ILE A 133 6.25 24.12 -0.41
CA ILE A 133 5.59 22.96 -1.01
C ILE A 133 4.27 22.69 -0.29
N LYS A 134 3.24 22.41 -1.08
CA LYS A 134 1.97 21.81 -0.65
C LYS A 134 1.60 20.66 -1.57
N THR A 135 0.89 19.70 -1.05
CA THR A 135 0.34 18.61 -1.85
C THR A 135 -1.18 18.69 -1.89
N GLU A 136 -1.73 18.42 -3.06
CA GLU A 136 -3.18 18.38 -3.28
C GLU A 136 -3.54 17.13 -4.08
N SER A 137 -4.55 16.39 -3.63
CA SER A 137 -5.06 15.23 -4.34
C SER A 137 -6.13 15.66 -5.34
N ILE A 138 -5.97 15.27 -6.60
CA ILE A 138 -6.90 15.59 -7.68
C ILE A 138 -7.34 14.32 -8.41
N GLY A 139 -8.44 14.42 -9.17
CA GLY A 139 -8.98 13.30 -9.93
C GLY A 139 -9.88 12.39 -9.09
N GLU A 140 -10.44 11.40 -9.74
CA GLU A 140 -11.35 10.43 -9.13
C GLU A 140 -10.99 8.99 -9.50
N GLY A 141 -11.30 8.06 -8.61
CA GLY A 141 -11.10 6.63 -8.84
C GLY A 141 -9.66 6.28 -9.20
N LYS A 142 -9.48 5.57 -10.29
CA LYS A 142 -8.16 5.11 -10.76
C LYS A 142 -7.26 6.23 -11.28
N GLU A 143 -7.84 7.38 -11.63
CA GLU A 143 -7.11 8.55 -12.11
C GLU A 143 -6.68 9.50 -11.00
N ARG A 144 -7.02 9.19 -9.74
CA ARG A 144 -6.68 10.03 -8.61
C ARG A 144 -5.18 10.03 -8.34
N ARG A 145 -4.63 11.23 -8.19
CA ARG A 145 -3.18 11.48 -8.07
C ARG A 145 -2.90 12.70 -7.22
N LEU A 146 -1.62 12.91 -6.89
CA LEU A 146 -1.16 14.10 -6.19
C LEU A 146 -0.55 15.11 -7.16
N VAL A 147 -0.76 16.38 -6.84
CA VAL A 147 -0.01 17.50 -7.40
C VAL A 147 0.84 18.09 -6.29
N ILE A 148 2.14 18.21 -6.56
CA ILE A 148 3.08 18.92 -5.68
C ILE A 148 3.05 20.38 -6.12
N LYS A 149 2.46 21.23 -5.29
CA LYS A 149 2.29 22.65 -5.58
C LYS A 149 3.45 23.47 -5.03
N TYR A 150 3.98 24.33 -5.87
CA TYR A 150 4.91 25.36 -5.41
C TYR A 150 4.12 26.53 -4.80
N VAL A 151 4.51 26.92 -3.58
CA VAL A 151 3.90 28.02 -2.84
C VAL A 151 4.98 29.03 -2.47
N LYS A 152 4.75 30.29 -2.80
CA LYS A 152 5.70 31.39 -2.45
C LYS A 152 5.78 31.62 -0.95
#